data_85aeeb9ab3df05428f02f2a9d8e6f39b
#
_entry.id   85aeeb9ab3df05428f02f2a9d8e6f39b
#
_cell.length_a   1.000
_cell.length_b   1.000
_cell.length_c   1.000
_cell.angle_alpha   90.00
_cell.angle_beta   90.00
_cell.angle_gamma   90.00
#
_symmetry.space_group_name_H-M   'P 1'
#
loop_
_entity.id
_entity.type
_entity.pdbx_description
1 polymer ?
#
loop_
_entity_poly.entity_id
_entity_poly.type
_entity_poly.pdbx_seq_one_letter_code
_entity_poly.pdbx_strand_id
1 'polypeptide(L)'
;MKNLITDIEGILVGCAEDHRFSTGVTILSGPNPFTAAVDVRGGGAGTRETEILKLESSIGRVDAIVLSGGSAFGLDASSEVQKLLLEEGKGYKVKDHSIPLVSSAVIFDLIQSDNYWENNVSIWRILANKAYKNLSDNFLLGSKGAGYGANTATVKGGQGSASSEVELLSLIHI
;
A
#
# COMPACT_ATOMS: atom_id res chain seq x y z
N MET A 1 15.93 -16.64 -3.20
CA MET A 1 15.13 -15.41 -3.24
C MET A 1 14.37 -15.32 -4.56
N LYS A 2 13.09 -14.92 -4.52
CA LYS A 2 12.23 -14.73 -5.71
C LYS A 2 12.44 -13.35 -6.37
N ASN A 3 13.24 -12.48 -5.76
CA ASN A 3 13.38 -11.05 -6.07
C ASN A 3 12.05 -10.31 -5.94
N LEU A 4 11.31 -10.59 -4.88
CA LEU A 4 10.04 -9.97 -4.55
C LEU A 4 10.07 -9.43 -3.12
N ILE A 5 9.26 -8.42 -2.82
CA ILE A 5 9.14 -7.87 -1.45
C ILE A 5 8.75 -8.95 -0.43
N THR A 6 8.07 -10.00 -0.87
CA THR A 6 7.67 -11.15 -0.05
C THR A 6 8.83 -12.13 0.24
N ASP A 7 10.05 -11.87 -0.23
CA ASP A 7 11.25 -12.56 0.27
C ASP A 7 11.59 -12.13 1.71
N ILE A 8 11.03 -11.00 2.17
CA ILE A 8 11.10 -10.56 3.56
C ILE A 8 10.04 -11.34 4.34
N GLU A 9 10.49 -12.11 5.32
CA GLU A 9 9.61 -12.94 6.14
C GLU A 9 8.51 -12.11 6.83
N GLY A 10 7.28 -12.57 6.70
CA GLY A 10 6.11 -11.93 7.29
C GLY A 10 5.50 -10.81 6.44
N ILE A 11 6.09 -10.42 5.31
CA ILE A 11 5.47 -9.48 4.38
C ILE A 11 4.57 -10.24 3.40
N LEU A 12 3.30 -9.84 3.37
CA LEU A 12 2.29 -10.34 2.44
C LEU A 12 1.82 -9.21 1.52
N VAL A 13 1.44 -9.56 0.31
CA VAL A 13 0.90 -8.62 -0.68
C VAL A 13 -0.46 -9.11 -1.16
N GLY A 14 -1.43 -8.21 -1.16
CA GLY A 14 -2.77 -8.47 -1.71
C GLY A 14 -3.11 -7.47 -2.80
N CYS A 15 -3.70 -7.95 -3.88
CA CYS A 15 -4.10 -7.13 -5.02
C CYS A 15 -5.57 -7.33 -5.35
N ALA A 16 -6.22 -6.24 -5.76
CA ALA A 16 -7.54 -6.26 -6.36
C ALA A 16 -7.66 -5.17 -7.41
N GLU A 17 -8.32 -5.45 -8.49
CA GLU A 17 -8.59 -4.52 -9.58
C GLU A 17 -10.06 -4.51 -9.99
N ASP A 18 -10.50 -3.40 -10.59
CA ASP A 18 -11.79 -3.27 -11.26
C ASP A 18 -11.58 -2.90 -12.73
N HIS A 19 -12.00 -3.81 -13.61
CA HIS A 19 -11.84 -3.66 -15.05
C HIS A 19 -12.70 -2.54 -15.64
N ARG A 20 -13.87 -2.25 -15.03
CA ARG A 20 -14.80 -1.21 -15.49
C ARG A 20 -14.20 0.18 -15.37
N PHE A 21 -13.46 0.39 -14.27
CA PHE A 21 -12.84 1.68 -13.95
C PHE A 21 -11.33 1.72 -14.29
N SER A 22 -10.78 0.61 -14.76
CA SER A 22 -9.34 0.48 -15.05
C SER A 22 -8.44 0.92 -13.90
N THR A 23 -8.83 0.59 -12.66
CA THR A 23 -8.14 0.98 -11.43
C THR A 23 -7.92 -0.22 -10.51
N GLY A 24 -7.13 -0.05 -9.48
CA GLY A 24 -6.89 -1.13 -8.52
C GLY A 24 -6.20 -0.69 -7.25
N VAL A 25 -6.06 -1.63 -6.32
CA VAL A 25 -5.43 -1.44 -5.01
C VAL A 25 -4.47 -2.59 -4.74
N THR A 26 -3.29 -2.24 -4.23
CA THR A 26 -2.29 -3.18 -3.72
C THR A 26 -2.03 -2.86 -2.26
N ILE A 27 -2.05 -3.88 -1.41
CA ILE A 27 -1.79 -3.77 0.03
C ILE A 27 -0.58 -4.61 0.38
N LEU A 28 0.35 -4.01 1.12
CA LEU A 28 1.41 -4.71 1.82
C LEU A 28 1.06 -4.70 3.30
N SER A 29 1.02 -5.87 3.93
CA SER A 29 0.76 -6.01 5.36
C SER A 29 1.35 -7.34 5.85
N GLY A 30 1.21 -7.62 7.14
CA GLY A 30 1.69 -8.87 7.73
C GLY A 30 1.11 -9.12 9.12
N PRO A 31 1.57 -10.19 9.78
CA PRO A 31 1.16 -10.49 11.15
C PRO A 31 1.67 -9.44 12.15
N ASN A 32 2.80 -8.81 11.86
CA ASN A 32 3.46 -7.81 12.72
C ASN A 32 3.70 -6.50 11.95
N PRO A 33 3.78 -5.36 12.67
CA PRO A 33 4.23 -4.10 12.09
C PRO A 33 5.67 -4.23 11.56
N PHE A 34 5.96 -3.55 10.46
CA PHE A 34 7.26 -3.60 9.79
C PHE A 34 7.84 -2.21 9.56
N THR A 35 9.17 -2.15 9.44
CA THR A 35 9.88 -0.92 9.07
C THR A 35 9.76 -0.69 7.57
N ALA A 36 9.47 0.55 7.21
CA ALA A 36 9.37 0.96 5.82
C ALA A 36 9.98 2.34 5.61
N ALA A 37 10.28 2.67 4.38
CA ALA A 37 10.76 3.98 3.96
C ALA A 37 10.04 4.41 2.69
N VAL A 38 10.02 5.71 2.43
CA VAL A 38 9.42 6.29 1.25
C VAL A 38 10.32 7.37 0.67
N ASP A 39 10.33 7.46 -0.65
CA ASP A 39 10.95 8.57 -1.39
C ASP A 39 9.84 9.23 -2.22
N VAL A 40 9.49 10.47 -1.85
CA VAL A 40 8.42 11.24 -2.50
C VAL A 40 9.05 12.34 -3.34
N ARG A 41 8.95 12.22 -4.66
CA ARG A 41 9.51 13.18 -5.63
C ARG A 41 8.42 13.77 -6.53
N GLY A 42 8.63 15.01 -6.96
CA GLY A 42 7.70 15.73 -7.81
C GLY A 42 6.67 16.54 -7.05
N GLY A 43 5.85 17.31 -7.80
CA GLY A 43 4.93 18.31 -7.25
C GLY A 43 3.52 17.81 -6.93
N GLY A 44 3.17 16.57 -7.31
CA GLY A 44 1.83 16.00 -7.12
C GLY A 44 1.90 14.68 -6.35
N ALA A 45 2.29 14.72 -5.09
CA ALA A 45 2.67 13.55 -4.31
C ALA A 45 1.55 12.51 -4.12
N GLY A 46 0.30 12.92 -3.84
CA GLY A 46 -0.82 12.00 -3.65
C GLY A 46 -0.53 10.93 -2.58
N THR A 47 -0.20 11.35 -1.35
CA THR A 47 0.21 10.45 -0.27
C THR A 47 -0.59 10.70 1.01
N ARG A 48 -0.61 9.69 1.90
CA ARG A 48 -1.18 9.79 3.25
C ARG A 48 -0.25 9.10 4.24
N GLU A 49 0.00 9.75 5.40
CA GLU A 49 0.78 9.23 6.54
C GLU A 49 2.22 8.80 6.16
N THR A 50 2.81 9.39 5.12
CA THR A 50 4.18 9.10 4.72
C THR A 50 5.21 9.71 5.66
N GLU A 51 4.83 10.72 6.46
CA GLU A 51 5.70 11.36 7.44
C GLU A 51 6.17 10.38 8.53
N ILE A 52 5.37 9.35 8.85
CA ILE A 52 5.76 8.33 9.83
C ILE A 52 6.88 7.40 9.33
N LEU A 53 7.16 7.41 8.03
CA LEU A 53 8.24 6.63 7.39
C LEU A 53 9.58 7.37 7.36
N LYS A 54 9.64 8.61 7.84
CA LYS A 54 10.89 9.38 7.93
C LYS A 54 11.75 8.89 9.08
N LEU A 55 13.06 9.06 8.94
CA LEU A 55 14.04 8.66 9.98
C LEU A 55 13.83 9.40 11.31
N GLU A 56 13.31 10.62 11.26
CA GLU A 56 13.00 11.45 12.43
C GLU A 56 11.70 11.04 13.15
N SER A 57 10.92 10.15 12.56
CA SER A 57 9.68 9.68 13.16
C SER A 57 9.95 8.85 14.42
N SER A 58 9.25 9.18 15.50
CA SER A 58 9.33 8.41 16.75
C SER A 58 8.63 7.05 16.66
N ILE A 59 7.87 6.78 15.60
CA ILE A 59 7.08 5.56 15.41
C ILE A 59 7.87 4.48 14.68
N GLY A 60 8.49 4.80 13.56
CA GLY A 60 9.41 3.94 12.81
C GLY A 60 8.86 2.63 12.24
N ARG A 61 7.56 2.37 12.38
CA ARG A 61 6.88 1.14 11.91
C ARG A 61 5.49 1.44 11.39
N VAL A 62 5.00 0.59 10.47
CA VAL A 62 3.63 0.63 9.95
C VAL A 62 3.00 -0.75 10.00
N ASP A 63 1.67 -0.79 10.07
CA ASP A 63 0.88 -2.02 10.02
C ASP A 63 0.56 -2.41 8.57
N ALA A 64 0.47 -1.43 7.67
CA ALA A 64 0.29 -1.66 6.24
C ALA A 64 0.77 -0.47 5.38
N ILE A 65 1.06 -0.78 4.12
CA ILE A 65 1.21 0.21 3.05
C ILE A 65 0.14 -0.07 2.00
N VAL A 66 -0.51 0.98 1.52
CA VAL A 66 -1.55 0.89 0.49
C VAL A 66 -1.12 1.69 -0.73
N LEU A 67 -1.04 1.02 -1.86
CA LEU A 67 -0.89 1.65 -3.17
C LEU A 67 -2.23 1.59 -3.89
N SER A 68 -2.65 2.66 -4.55
CA SER A 68 -3.97 2.72 -5.17
C SER A 68 -3.96 3.54 -6.46
N GLY A 69 -4.86 3.21 -7.36
CA GLY A 69 -5.30 4.16 -8.38
C GLY A 69 -6.20 5.23 -7.77
N GLY A 70 -6.88 6.00 -8.60
CA GLY A 70 -7.94 6.93 -8.19
C GLY A 70 -7.47 8.31 -7.75
N SER A 71 -6.18 8.65 -7.92
CA SER A 71 -5.66 9.94 -7.46
C SER A 71 -6.02 10.18 -5.98
N ALA A 72 -6.34 11.39 -5.58
CA ALA A 72 -6.69 11.72 -4.19
C ALA A 72 -7.87 10.89 -3.63
N PHE A 73 -8.82 10.47 -4.46
CA PHE A 73 -9.92 9.61 -4.04
C PHE A 73 -9.44 8.21 -3.60
N GLY A 74 -8.39 7.69 -4.24
CA GLY A 74 -7.80 6.39 -3.91
C GLY A 74 -7.17 6.33 -2.51
N LEU A 75 -6.85 7.47 -1.90
CA LEU A 75 -6.39 7.53 -0.51
C LEU A 75 -7.42 6.97 0.48
N ASP A 76 -8.68 6.88 0.09
CA ASP A 76 -9.75 6.28 0.89
C ASP A 76 -9.59 4.76 1.09
N ALA A 77 -8.83 4.08 0.22
CA ALA A 77 -8.47 2.67 0.38
C ALA A 77 -7.78 2.40 1.72
N SER A 78 -6.89 3.31 2.16
CA SER A 78 -6.19 3.17 3.43
C SER A 78 -7.11 3.28 4.65
N SER A 79 -8.22 4.01 4.56
CA SER A 79 -9.22 4.08 5.63
C SER A 79 -9.92 2.74 5.84
N GLU A 80 -10.18 1.98 4.76
CA GLU A 80 -10.74 0.64 4.87
C GLU A 80 -9.72 -0.34 5.48
N VAL A 81 -8.46 -0.26 5.06
CA VAL A 81 -7.39 -1.10 5.63
C VAL A 81 -7.20 -0.81 7.12
N GLN A 82 -7.22 0.47 7.53
CA GLN A 82 -7.19 0.83 8.96
C GLN A 82 -8.31 0.18 9.75
N LYS A 83 -9.53 0.20 9.21
CA LYS A 83 -10.69 -0.42 9.84
C LYS A 83 -10.51 -1.93 10.00
N LEU A 84 -10.06 -2.62 8.92
CA LEU A 84 -9.84 -4.07 8.95
C LEU A 84 -8.76 -4.47 9.95
N LEU A 85 -7.65 -3.75 9.99
CA LEU A 85 -6.59 -3.96 10.99
C LEU A 85 -7.08 -3.73 12.43
N LEU A 86 -7.91 -2.71 12.64
CA LEU A 86 -8.51 -2.45 13.95
C LEU A 86 -9.45 -3.58 14.38
N GLU A 87 -10.25 -4.12 13.47
CA GLU A 87 -11.12 -5.28 13.72
C GLU A 87 -10.32 -6.54 14.11
N GLU A 88 -9.07 -6.66 13.65
CA GLU A 88 -8.12 -7.70 14.05
C GLU A 88 -7.35 -7.37 15.34
N GLY A 89 -7.63 -6.23 15.97
CA GLY A 89 -6.93 -5.79 17.19
C GLY A 89 -5.50 -5.29 16.97
N LYS A 90 -5.09 -5.08 15.71
CA LYS A 90 -3.79 -4.55 15.32
C LYS A 90 -3.72 -3.03 15.48
N GLY A 91 -2.50 -2.50 15.51
CA GLY A 91 -2.23 -1.06 15.57
C GLY A 91 -1.35 -0.65 16.74
N TYR A 92 -0.83 0.56 16.65
CA TYR A 92 -0.03 1.19 17.68
C TYR A 92 -0.88 1.47 18.93
N LYS A 93 -0.38 1.05 20.09
CA LYS A 93 -1.13 1.16 21.36
C LYS A 93 -0.90 2.52 22.00
N VAL A 94 -1.99 3.25 22.23
CA VAL A 94 -2.01 4.48 23.00
C VAL A 94 -3.07 4.34 24.09
N LYS A 95 -2.66 4.12 25.33
CA LYS A 95 -3.57 3.76 26.44
C LYS A 95 -4.44 2.56 26.03
N ASP A 96 -5.76 2.72 26.07
CA ASP A 96 -6.73 1.67 25.75
C ASP A 96 -7.09 1.60 24.25
N HIS A 97 -6.46 2.43 23.42
CA HIS A 97 -6.74 2.50 21.98
C HIS A 97 -5.68 1.79 21.16
N SER A 98 -6.12 1.11 20.11
CA SER A 98 -5.27 0.64 19.01
C SER A 98 -5.46 1.55 17.81
N ILE A 99 -4.38 2.05 17.25
CA ILE A 99 -4.40 2.96 16.10
C ILE A 99 -3.58 2.31 14.98
N PRO A 100 -4.21 1.63 14.00
CA PRO A 100 -3.47 1.07 12.88
C PRO A 100 -2.80 2.17 12.05
N LEU A 101 -1.51 2.01 11.82
CA LEU A 101 -0.69 2.96 11.06
C LEU A 101 -0.57 2.48 9.62
N VAL A 102 -1.23 3.20 8.72
CA VAL A 102 -1.35 2.85 7.30
C VAL A 102 -0.89 4.01 6.45
N SER A 103 0.30 3.87 5.87
CA SER A 103 0.80 4.80 4.87
C SER A 103 0.26 4.47 3.49
N SER A 104 0.03 5.48 2.65
CA SER A 104 -0.43 5.23 1.29
C SER A 104 0.09 6.22 0.26
N ALA A 105 0.11 5.75 -1.00
CA ALA A 105 0.40 6.54 -2.17
C ALA A 105 -0.53 6.16 -3.33
N VAL A 106 -0.81 7.12 -4.20
CA VAL A 106 -1.73 6.93 -5.32
C VAL A 106 -1.13 7.31 -6.65
N ILE A 107 -1.69 6.72 -7.72
CA ILE A 107 -1.48 7.16 -9.09
C ILE A 107 -2.77 7.77 -9.66
N PHE A 108 -2.65 8.55 -10.71
CA PHE A 108 -3.78 9.08 -11.46
C PHE A 108 -4.15 8.11 -12.59
N ASP A 109 -5.33 7.49 -12.48
CA ASP A 109 -5.90 6.58 -13.50
C ASP A 109 -7.39 6.82 -13.75
N LEU A 110 -7.89 8.03 -13.45
CA LEU A 110 -9.29 8.45 -13.59
C LEU A 110 -9.61 8.79 -15.06
N ILE A 111 -9.71 7.78 -15.92
CA ILE A 111 -9.82 8.03 -17.37
C ILE A 111 -11.22 7.75 -17.93
N GLN A 112 -12.07 6.95 -17.25
CA GLN A 112 -13.22 6.33 -17.91
C GLN A 112 -14.60 6.52 -17.26
N SER A 113 -14.74 7.16 -16.11
CA SER A 113 -16.05 7.31 -15.45
C SER A 113 -16.11 8.51 -14.54
N ASP A 114 -17.30 9.10 -14.43
CA ASP A 114 -17.58 10.20 -13.51
C ASP A 114 -18.13 9.70 -12.16
N ASN A 115 -18.48 8.42 -12.04
CA ASN A 115 -19.06 7.85 -10.82
C ASN A 115 -18.26 6.64 -10.32
N TYR A 116 -17.42 6.89 -9.35
CA TYR A 116 -16.58 5.90 -8.68
C TYR A 116 -17.14 5.44 -7.32
N TRP A 117 -18.44 5.65 -7.07
CA TRP A 117 -19.10 5.26 -5.83
C TRP A 117 -20.20 4.23 -6.07
N GLU A 118 -20.19 3.16 -5.30
CA GLU A 118 -21.26 2.17 -5.24
C GLU A 118 -21.91 2.25 -3.85
N ASN A 119 -23.21 2.54 -3.78
CA ASN A 119 -23.96 2.69 -2.53
C ASN A 119 -23.28 3.65 -1.51
N ASN A 120 -22.80 4.79 -2.00
CA ASN A 120 -22.06 5.79 -1.21
C ASN A 120 -20.71 5.30 -0.66
N VAL A 121 -20.16 4.19 -1.13
CA VAL A 121 -18.83 3.69 -0.80
C VAL A 121 -17.93 3.84 -2.02
N SER A 122 -16.74 4.39 -1.83
CA SER A 122 -15.78 4.53 -2.93
C SER A 122 -15.31 3.16 -3.42
N ILE A 123 -15.11 3.01 -4.73
CA ILE A 123 -14.64 1.76 -5.33
C ILE A 123 -13.31 1.30 -4.71
N TRP A 124 -12.43 2.25 -4.33
CA TRP A 124 -11.14 1.93 -3.73
C TRP A 124 -11.26 1.31 -2.34
N ARG A 125 -12.29 1.64 -1.54
CA ARG A 125 -12.62 0.91 -0.31
C ARG A 125 -13.02 -0.53 -0.59
N ILE A 126 -13.89 -0.72 -1.58
CA ILE A 126 -14.33 -2.06 -1.98
C ILE A 126 -13.14 -2.90 -2.44
N LEU A 127 -12.26 -2.32 -3.26
CA LEU A 127 -11.04 -2.97 -3.73
C LEU A 127 -10.04 -3.22 -2.60
N ALA A 128 -9.90 -2.30 -1.66
CA ALA A 128 -9.06 -2.50 -0.48
C ALA A 128 -9.51 -3.69 0.37
N ASN A 129 -10.81 -3.83 0.61
CA ASN A 129 -11.36 -4.99 1.31
C ASN A 129 -11.07 -6.31 0.57
N LYS A 130 -11.21 -6.32 -0.75
CA LYS A 130 -10.87 -7.49 -1.58
C LYS A 130 -9.37 -7.78 -1.56
N ALA A 131 -8.52 -6.77 -1.73
CA ALA A 131 -7.08 -6.92 -1.72
C ALA A 131 -6.58 -7.43 -0.36
N TYR A 132 -7.14 -6.92 0.75
CA TYR A 132 -6.78 -7.38 2.10
C TYR A 132 -7.09 -8.86 2.32
N LYS A 133 -8.20 -9.35 1.80
CA LYS A 133 -8.55 -10.78 1.85
C LYS A 133 -7.66 -11.67 0.97
N ASN A 134 -6.99 -11.07 0.00
CA ASN A 134 -6.08 -11.75 -0.94
C ASN A 134 -4.61 -11.66 -0.52
N LEU A 135 -4.30 -11.24 0.71
CA LEU A 135 -2.93 -11.18 1.21
C LEU A 135 -2.25 -12.55 1.13
N SER A 136 -1.11 -12.60 0.46
CA SER A 136 -0.35 -13.83 0.19
C SER A 136 1.14 -13.50 -0.02
N ASP A 137 2.01 -14.48 0.16
CA ASP A 137 3.42 -14.41 -0.21
C ASP A 137 3.66 -14.56 -1.72
N ASN A 138 2.62 -14.91 -2.46
CA ASN A 138 2.63 -15.05 -3.91
C ASN A 138 1.65 -14.07 -4.57
N PHE A 139 2.17 -13.13 -5.34
CA PHE A 139 1.39 -12.10 -6.02
C PHE A 139 1.94 -11.80 -7.41
N LEU A 140 1.13 -11.18 -8.25
CA LEU A 140 1.47 -10.87 -9.64
C LEU A 140 1.97 -9.43 -9.78
N LEU A 141 2.95 -9.24 -10.67
CA LEU A 141 3.49 -7.95 -11.08
C LEU A 141 2.80 -7.42 -12.35
N GLY A 142 3.18 -6.22 -12.75
CA GLY A 142 2.68 -5.57 -13.97
C GLY A 142 1.30 -4.95 -13.78
N SER A 143 0.39 -5.22 -14.71
CA SER A 143 -0.98 -4.66 -14.70
C SER A 143 -1.86 -5.41 -13.71
N LYS A 144 -1.53 -5.31 -12.43
CA LYS A 144 -2.25 -5.90 -11.29
C LYS A 144 -2.36 -4.90 -10.16
N GLY A 145 -3.41 -5.04 -9.32
CA GLY A 145 -3.63 -4.15 -8.19
C GLY A 145 -3.55 -2.67 -8.57
N ALA A 146 -2.83 -1.87 -7.81
CA ALA A 146 -2.60 -0.44 -8.08
C ALA A 146 -1.94 -0.19 -9.45
N GLY A 147 -1.19 -1.13 -9.98
CA GLY A 147 -0.57 -1.05 -11.30
C GLY A 147 -1.55 -1.26 -12.46
N TYR A 148 -2.80 -1.65 -12.18
CA TYR A 148 -3.75 -2.00 -13.23
C TYR A 148 -4.07 -0.83 -14.17
N GLY A 149 -4.36 0.35 -13.63
CA GLY A 149 -4.62 1.58 -14.40
C GLY A 149 -3.36 2.38 -14.78
N ALA A 150 -2.17 1.96 -14.34
CA ALA A 150 -0.95 2.72 -14.50
C ALA A 150 -0.57 2.97 -15.96
N ASN A 151 -0.30 4.24 -16.28
CA ASN A 151 0.26 4.65 -17.57
C ASN A 151 1.42 5.63 -17.34
N THR A 152 2.45 5.51 -18.16
CA THR A 152 3.63 6.41 -18.16
C THR A 152 3.61 7.17 -19.47
N ALA A 153 3.06 8.37 -19.47
CA ALA A 153 2.78 9.14 -20.70
C ALA A 153 1.94 8.30 -21.69
N THR A 154 2.53 7.72 -22.73
CA THR A 154 1.84 6.94 -23.77
C THR A 154 2.04 5.42 -23.63
N VAL A 155 2.75 4.97 -22.61
CA VAL A 155 3.10 3.55 -22.44
C VAL A 155 2.37 3.00 -21.22
N LYS A 156 1.83 1.79 -21.35
CA LYS A 156 1.23 1.05 -20.23
C LYS A 156 2.27 0.80 -19.14
N GLY A 157 1.95 1.21 -17.93
CA GLY A 157 2.75 0.94 -16.73
C GLY A 157 2.28 -0.30 -15.98
N GLY A 158 2.76 -0.43 -14.74
CA GLY A 158 2.40 -1.53 -13.86
C GLY A 158 3.17 -1.46 -12.54
N GLN A 159 2.84 -2.35 -11.61
CA GLN A 159 3.59 -2.48 -10.36
C GLN A 159 4.79 -3.41 -10.54
N GLY A 160 5.89 -3.03 -9.87
CA GLY A 160 7.10 -3.84 -9.76
C GLY A 160 7.40 -4.21 -8.31
N SER A 161 8.31 -5.16 -8.13
CA SER A 161 8.83 -5.56 -6.84
C SER A 161 10.27 -6.02 -6.99
N ALA A 162 11.08 -5.80 -5.97
CA ALA A 162 12.43 -6.32 -5.91
C ALA A 162 12.83 -6.55 -4.44
N SER A 163 13.76 -7.44 -4.22
CA SER A 163 14.41 -7.67 -2.92
C SER A 163 15.92 -7.74 -3.07
N SER A 164 16.63 -7.39 -2.02
CA SER A 164 18.07 -7.65 -1.94
C SER A 164 18.44 -8.03 -0.51
N GLU A 165 19.42 -8.91 -0.37
CA GLU A 165 20.03 -9.26 0.90
C GLU A 165 21.39 -8.59 0.99
N VAL A 166 21.63 -7.91 2.11
CA VAL A 166 22.90 -7.24 2.39
C VAL A 166 23.49 -7.88 3.63
N GLU A 167 24.69 -8.43 3.54
CA GLU A 167 25.44 -8.86 4.72
C GLU A 167 25.71 -7.63 5.59
N LEU A 168 25.20 -7.66 6.82
CA LEU A 168 25.48 -6.62 7.81
C LEU A 168 26.94 -6.72 8.21
N LEU A 169 27.77 -5.86 7.63
CA LEU A 169 29.07 -5.52 8.22
C LEU A 169 28.78 -4.80 9.54
N SER A 170 29.08 -5.46 10.65
CA SER A 170 29.03 -4.83 11.97
C SER A 170 30.04 -3.69 11.99
N LEU A 171 29.56 -2.45 11.86
CA LEU A 171 30.36 -1.27 12.15
C LEU A 171 30.38 -1.10 13.66
N ILE A 172 31.47 -1.53 14.28
CA ILE A 172 31.78 -1.16 15.66
C ILE A 172 32.28 0.27 15.59
N HIS A 173 31.49 1.23 16.02
CA HIS A 173 31.95 2.57 16.31
C HIS A 173 32.70 2.51 17.65
N ILE A 174 34.00 2.76 17.58
CA ILE A 174 34.83 3.03 18.73
C ILE A 174 34.73 4.52 19.01
#